data_e263c15f7a6c2ebcc24fac3aee8c8a22
#
_entry.id   e263c15f7a6c2ebcc24fac3aee8c8a22
#
_cell.length_a   1.000
_cell.length_b   1.000
_cell.length_c   1.000
_cell.angle_alpha   90.00
_cell.angle_beta   90.00
_cell.angle_gamma   90.00
#
_symmetry.space_group_name_H-M   'P 1'
#
loop_
_entity.id
_entity.type
_entity.pdbx_description
1 polymer ?
#
loop_
_entity_poly.entity_id
_entity_poly.type
_entity_poly.pdbx_seq_one_letter_code
_entity_poly.pdbx_strand_id
1 'polypeptide(L)'
;MSSEFDIDHLVPLKYAWTRGAYNWPKSKRVKFSNDESNLFVVKKSVNRQKSAMGPAMWLPPDYNFKCEYIKLFQEIVAKYDLRQADDELSYIKINMDKFCLN
;
A
#
# COMPACT_ATOMS: atom_id res chain seq x y z
N MET A 1 17.73 14.52 -15.92
CA MET A 1 16.99 14.26 -15.08
C MET A 1 16.54 12.97 -14.96
N SER A 2 16.51 12.47 -13.96
CA SER A 2 16.18 11.11 -13.86
C SER A 2 14.72 10.90 -13.97
N SER A 3 14.36 10.03 -14.84
CA SER A 3 12.99 9.60 -14.93
C SER A 3 12.85 8.16 -14.45
N GLU A 4 13.86 7.66 -13.71
CA GLU A 4 13.85 6.26 -13.26
C GLU A 4 13.04 6.05 -12.00
N PHE A 5 12.76 7.12 -11.26
CA PHE A 5 12.09 7.04 -9.95
C PHE A 5 10.84 7.89 -9.92
N ASP A 6 9.88 7.41 -9.15
CA ASP A 6 8.63 8.13 -8.85
C ASP A 6 8.49 8.28 -7.34
N ILE A 7 7.69 9.26 -6.93
CA ILE A 7 7.17 9.29 -5.58
C ILE A 7 5.83 8.58 -5.62
N ASP A 8 5.71 7.52 -4.83
CA ASP A 8 4.55 6.64 -4.86
C ASP A 8 3.85 6.60 -3.51
N HIS A 9 2.53 6.51 -3.55
CA HIS A 9 1.74 6.21 -2.35
C HIS A 9 1.86 4.71 -2.08
N LEU A 10 2.35 4.35 -0.89
CA LEU A 10 2.44 2.95 -0.48
C LEU A 10 1.08 2.29 -0.59
N VAL A 11 0.07 2.88 0.06
CA VAL A 11 -1.33 2.54 -0.14
C VAL A 11 -1.84 3.44 -1.25
N PRO A 12 -2.11 2.90 -2.45
CA PRO A 12 -2.50 3.74 -3.58
C PRO A 12 -3.80 4.48 -3.34
N LEU A 13 -3.92 5.66 -3.94
CA LEU A 13 -5.14 6.46 -3.81
C LEU A 13 -6.37 5.68 -4.29
N LYS A 14 -6.23 4.99 -5.41
CA LYS A 14 -7.34 4.20 -5.96
C LYS A 14 -7.68 3.01 -5.08
N TYR A 15 -6.68 2.38 -4.47
CA TYR A 15 -6.90 1.31 -3.51
C TYR A 15 -7.73 1.81 -2.33
N ALA A 16 -7.34 2.95 -1.78
CA ALA A 16 -8.04 3.55 -0.65
C ALA A 16 -9.47 3.94 -1.02
N TRP A 17 -9.66 4.47 -2.23
CA TRP A 17 -10.96 4.92 -2.70
C TRP A 17 -12.01 3.82 -2.57
N THR A 18 -11.71 2.62 -3.08
CA THR A 18 -12.65 1.51 -3.06
C THR A 18 -12.83 0.90 -1.67
N ARG A 19 -12.00 1.30 -0.70
CA ARG A 19 -12.05 0.75 0.66
C ARG A 19 -12.49 1.77 1.70
N GLY A 20 -13.19 2.80 1.24
CA GLY A 20 -13.85 3.74 2.12
C GLY A 20 -13.53 5.20 1.89
N ALA A 21 -12.43 5.52 1.19
CA ALA A 21 -12.04 6.92 1.01
C ALA A 21 -13.08 7.72 0.21
N TYR A 22 -13.86 7.04 -0.64
CA TYR A 22 -14.92 7.70 -1.40
C TYR A 22 -15.95 8.39 -0.48
N ASN A 23 -16.06 7.91 0.75
CA ASN A 23 -17.05 8.41 1.71
C ASN A 23 -16.44 9.41 2.71
N TRP A 24 -15.16 9.73 2.55
CA TRP A 24 -14.50 10.68 3.44
C TRP A 24 -14.81 12.12 3.05
N PRO A 25 -14.79 13.05 4.01
CA PRO A 25 -14.78 14.47 3.66
C PRO A 25 -13.50 14.79 2.88
N LYS A 26 -13.57 15.82 2.05
CA LYS A 26 -12.45 16.24 1.21
C LYS A 26 -11.17 16.47 2.03
N SER A 27 -11.30 17.07 3.23
CA SER A 27 -10.16 17.35 4.09
C SER A 27 -9.37 16.09 4.44
N LYS A 28 -10.07 14.99 4.69
CA LYS A 28 -9.42 13.72 5.02
C LYS A 28 -8.74 13.12 3.79
N ARG A 29 -9.36 13.25 2.61
CA ARG A 29 -8.73 12.77 1.36
C ARG A 29 -7.45 13.53 1.07
N VAL A 30 -7.47 14.86 1.26
CA VAL A 30 -6.27 15.67 1.08
C VAL A 30 -5.18 15.27 2.07
N LYS A 31 -5.55 15.07 3.33
CA LYS A 31 -4.60 14.63 4.36
C LYS A 31 -3.95 13.32 3.97
N PHE A 32 -4.74 12.36 3.50
CA PHE A 32 -4.23 11.05 3.08
C PHE A 32 -3.24 11.20 1.92
N SER A 33 -3.61 11.99 0.90
CA SER A 33 -2.77 12.12 -0.29
C SER A 33 -1.44 12.82 0.00
N ASN A 34 -1.37 13.61 1.06
CA ASN A 34 -0.16 14.35 1.44
C ASN A 34 0.59 13.75 2.63
N ASP A 35 0.15 12.60 3.12
CA ASP A 35 0.74 11.98 4.30
C ASP A 35 2.10 11.38 3.93
N GLU A 36 3.17 11.96 4.48
CA GLU A 36 4.53 11.55 4.18
C GLU A 36 4.81 10.12 4.59
N SER A 37 4.12 9.60 5.61
CA SER A 37 4.31 8.21 6.02
C SER A 37 3.83 7.22 4.96
N ASN A 38 3.06 7.70 3.98
CA ASN A 38 2.57 6.89 2.87
C ASN A 38 3.27 7.20 1.54
N LEU A 39 4.34 7.99 1.56
CA LEU A 39 5.04 8.41 0.34
C LEU A 39 6.44 7.83 0.32
N PHE A 40 6.79 7.17 -0.77
CA PHE A 40 8.08 6.50 -0.93
C PHE A 40 8.64 6.76 -2.30
N VAL A 41 9.95 6.84 -2.39
CA VAL A 41 10.65 6.92 -3.68
C VAL A 41 10.85 5.50 -4.18
N VAL A 42 10.32 5.21 -5.37
CA VAL A 42 10.37 3.86 -5.95
C VAL A 42 10.79 3.94 -7.41
N LYS A 43 11.29 2.82 -7.94
CA LYS A 43 11.58 2.73 -9.38
C LYS A 43 10.27 2.75 -10.15
N LYS A 44 10.27 3.47 -11.28
CA LYS A 44 9.08 3.57 -12.14
C LYS A 44 8.58 2.20 -12.59
N SER A 45 9.50 1.31 -12.94
CA SER A 45 9.11 -0.04 -13.39
C SER A 45 8.38 -0.80 -12.29
N VAL A 46 8.85 -0.68 -11.05
CA VAL A 46 8.21 -1.32 -9.89
C VAL A 46 6.85 -0.70 -9.62
N ASN A 47 6.78 0.64 -9.70
CA ASN A 47 5.53 1.36 -9.49
C ASN A 47 4.46 0.94 -10.51
N ARG A 48 4.86 0.78 -11.77
CA ARG A 48 3.94 0.33 -12.82
C ARG A 48 3.42 -1.08 -12.55
N GLN A 49 4.30 -1.99 -12.12
CA GLN A 49 3.89 -3.35 -11.77
C GLN A 49 2.91 -3.37 -10.61
N LYS A 50 3.18 -2.55 -9.61
CA LYS A 50 2.33 -2.47 -8.42
C LYS A 50 0.93 -1.96 -8.77
N SER A 51 0.83 -0.96 -9.63
CA SER A 51 -0.45 -0.36 -10.01
C SER A 51 -1.24 0.05 -8.76
N ALA A 52 -2.52 -0.30 -8.68
CA ALA A 52 -3.37 -0.01 -7.52
C ALA A 52 -3.56 -1.23 -6.62
N MET A 53 -2.67 -2.22 -6.73
CA MET A 53 -2.78 -3.45 -5.95
C MET A 53 -2.23 -3.29 -4.54
N GLY A 54 -2.84 -4.01 -3.60
CA GLY A 54 -2.33 -4.13 -2.24
C GLY A 54 -1.59 -5.46 -2.03
N PRO A 55 -1.16 -5.73 -0.80
CA PRO A 55 -0.27 -6.88 -0.52
C PRO A 55 -0.94 -8.24 -0.61
N ALA A 56 -2.23 -8.31 -0.87
CA ALA A 56 -2.89 -9.57 -1.19
C ALA A 56 -2.55 -10.01 -2.62
N MET A 57 -2.23 -9.07 -3.53
CA MET A 57 -2.05 -9.35 -4.94
C MET A 57 -0.67 -9.01 -5.47
N TRP A 58 0.07 -8.16 -4.78
CA TRP A 58 1.38 -7.73 -5.25
C TRP A 58 2.30 -7.44 -4.05
N LEU A 59 3.55 -7.84 -4.16
CA LEU A 59 4.60 -7.53 -3.19
C LEU A 59 5.83 -7.05 -3.95
N PRO A 60 6.64 -6.18 -3.31
CA PRO A 60 7.87 -5.73 -3.97
C PRO A 60 8.80 -6.91 -4.26
N PRO A 61 9.63 -6.80 -5.32
CA PRO A 61 10.49 -7.92 -5.72
C PRO A 61 11.59 -8.25 -4.71
N ASP A 62 12.02 -7.29 -3.89
CA ASP A 62 13.05 -7.54 -2.90
C ASP A 62 12.48 -8.42 -1.79
N TYR A 63 12.96 -9.67 -1.73
CA TYR A 63 12.49 -10.65 -0.75
C TYR A 63 12.59 -10.12 0.68
N ASN A 64 13.72 -9.47 0.99
CA ASN A 64 13.98 -9.02 2.35
C ASN A 64 13.09 -7.85 2.78
N PHE A 65 12.45 -7.20 1.85
CA PHE A 65 11.56 -6.09 2.14
C PHE A 65 10.08 -6.47 2.19
N LYS A 66 9.73 -7.69 1.78
CA LYS A 66 8.31 -8.07 1.65
C LYS A 66 7.57 -7.99 2.98
N CYS A 67 8.16 -8.51 4.05
CA CYS A 67 7.53 -8.47 5.36
C CYS A 67 7.31 -7.04 5.84
N GLU A 68 8.35 -6.23 5.77
CA GLU A 68 8.28 -4.82 6.20
C GLU A 68 7.24 -4.06 5.37
N TYR A 69 7.21 -4.32 4.06
CA TYR A 69 6.24 -3.70 3.17
C TYR A 69 4.80 -3.97 3.62
N ILE A 70 4.49 -5.23 3.93
CA ILE A 70 3.15 -5.59 4.39
C ILE A 70 2.81 -4.86 5.69
N LYS A 71 3.76 -4.82 6.62
CA LYS A 71 3.53 -4.14 7.90
C LYS A 71 3.27 -2.66 7.72
N LEU A 72 4.09 -1.99 6.90
CA LEU A 72 3.92 -0.56 6.63
C LEU A 72 2.58 -0.30 5.95
N PHE A 73 2.21 -1.14 4.97
CA PHE A 73 0.95 -1.01 4.27
C PHE A 73 -0.23 -1.10 5.25
N GLN A 74 -0.21 -2.13 6.10
CA GLN A 74 -1.30 -2.35 7.05
C GLN A 74 -1.36 -1.27 8.14
N GLU A 75 -0.23 -0.64 8.49
CA GLU A 75 -0.23 0.50 9.40
C GLU A 75 -0.99 1.68 8.82
N ILE A 76 -0.81 1.96 7.53
CA ILE A 76 -1.54 3.04 6.87
C ILE A 76 -3.02 2.70 6.78
N VAL A 77 -3.34 1.45 6.44
CA VAL A 77 -4.73 0.97 6.39
C VAL A 77 -5.41 1.21 7.74
N ALA A 78 -4.75 0.87 8.83
CA ALA A 78 -5.28 1.06 10.18
C ALA A 78 -5.40 2.55 10.54
N LYS A 79 -4.40 3.33 10.19
CA LYS A 79 -4.38 4.77 10.48
C LYS A 79 -5.58 5.49 9.90
N TYR A 80 -6.02 5.07 8.71
CA TYR A 80 -7.12 5.70 7.99
C TYR A 80 -8.41 4.90 8.04
N ASP A 81 -8.40 3.80 8.79
CA ASP A 81 -9.59 2.97 8.98
C ASP A 81 -10.18 2.47 7.65
N LEU A 82 -9.30 2.09 6.73
CA LEU A 82 -9.71 1.52 5.46
C LEU A 82 -10.23 0.11 5.66
N ARG A 83 -11.22 -0.28 4.86
CA ARG A 83 -11.88 -1.57 5.01
C ARG A 83 -11.42 -2.54 3.95
N GLN A 84 -10.76 -3.58 4.40
CA GLN A 84 -10.32 -4.69 3.55
C GLN A 84 -11.30 -5.85 3.71
N ALA A 85 -11.70 -6.46 2.59
CA ALA A 85 -12.62 -7.59 2.62
C ALA A 85 -11.96 -8.81 3.27
N ASP A 86 -12.78 -9.75 3.74
CA ASP A 86 -12.28 -10.93 4.46
C ASP A 86 -11.35 -11.78 3.60
N ASP A 87 -11.65 -11.95 2.33
CA ASP A 87 -10.79 -12.71 1.43
C ASP A 87 -9.46 -12.00 1.19
N GLU A 88 -9.49 -10.68 1.07
CA GLU A 88 -8.26 -9.88 0.95
C GLU A 88 -7.40 -10.05 2.21
N LEU A 89 -8.01 -9.96 3.39
CA LEU A 89 -7.30 -10.13 4.66
C LEU A 89 -6.69 -11.53 4.77
N SER A 90 -7.40 -12.55 4.28
CA SER A 90 -6.89 -13.91 4.29
C SER A 90 -5.62 -14.05 3.45
N TYR A 91 -5.59 -13.46 2.25
CA TYR A 91 -4.39 -13.48 1.40
C TYR A 91 -3.25 -12.69 2.00
N ILE A 92 -3.55 -11.55 2.63
CA ILE A 92 -2.52 -10.75 3.31
C ILE A 92 -1.91 -11.57 4.44
N LYS A 93 -2.73 -12.27 5.22
CA LYS A 93 -2.25 -13.12 6.31
C LYS A 93 -1.35 -14.23 5.79
N ILE A 94 -1.74 -14.87 4.69
CA ILE A 94 -0.91 -15.91 4.06
C ILE A 94 0.46 -15.33 3.71
N ASN A 95 0.49 -14.14 3.10
CA ASN A 95 1.74 -13.51 2.73
C ASN A 95 2.55 -13.10 3.96
N MET A 96 1.91 -12.60 5.01
CA MET A 96 2.61 -12.29 6.25
C MET A 96 3.24 -13.53 6.86
N ASP A 97 2.50 -14.61 6.91
CA ASP A 97 3.03 -15.87 7.47
C ASP A 97 4.21 -16.36 6.66
N LYS A 98 4.15 -16.18 5.33
CA LYS A 98 5.20 -16.65 4.44
C LYS A 98 6.49 -15.82 4.55
N PHE A 99 6.37 -14.51 4.66
CA PHE A 99 7.53 -13.61 4.57
C PHE A 99 7.96 -13.00 5.91
N CYS A 100 7.15 -13.12 6.95
CA CYS A 100 7.45 -12.58 8.27
C CYS A 100 7.80 -13.66 9.30
N LEU A 101 8.00 -14.88 8.83
CA LEU A 101 8.38 -15.95 9.75
C LEU A 101 9.81 -15.78 10.20
N ASN A 102 10.03 -16.11 11.43
CA ASN A 102 11.39 -16.18 11.96
C ASN A 102 11.62 -17.54 12.53
#